data_c4e09fc761db73993df82392a6ae9ce5
#
_entry.id   c4e09fc761db73993df82392a6ae9ce5
#
_cell.length_a   1.000
_cell.length_b   1.000
_cell.length_c   1.000
_cell.angle_alpha   90.00
_cell.angle_beta   90.00
_cell.angle_gamma   90.00
#
_symmetry.space_group_name_H-M   'P 1'
#
loop_
_entity.id
_entity.type
_entity.pdbx_description
1 polymer ?
#
loop_
_entity_poly.entity_id
_entity_poly.type
_entity_poly.pdbx_seq_one_letter_code
_entity_poly.pdbx_strand_id
1 'polypeptide(L)'
;ASSAASDVYKRQYLQRVPVVLAFEGWDAGGKGGAIKRITQCMDARGYEVVPIASPNDIEKAHHYLWRFWNHFPKDGHMAIFDRTWYGRVLVERVEGFATEEEWKRAYQEINDMEAHLVKSGTIVLKFWMHIDKDEQEKRFKQRMETPEKQWKITDEDWRNRDKWDDYEKAVDEMMLRTSTTEAPWHIIEANSKLYARIKVLEIVVEALEKRLE
;
A
#
# COMPACT_ATOMS: atom_id res chain seq x y z
N ALA A 1 -15.72 11.08 13.21
CA ALA A 1 -14.56 10.71 12.35
C ALA A 1 -14.84 10.88 10.86
N SER A 2 -16.01 10.51 10.36
CA SER A 2 -16.28 10.60 8.90
C SER A 2 -16.52 12.03 8.40
N SER A 3 -17.14 12.91 9.21
CA SER A 3 -17.34 14.32 8.85
C SER A 3 -16.02 15.09 8.83
N ALA A 4 -15.15 14.89 9.82
CA ALA A 4 -13.83 15.50 9.87
C ALA A 4 -12.97 15.07 8.67
N ALA A 5 -12.96 13.79 8.35
CA ALA A 5 -12.25 13.28 7.18
C ALA A 5 -12.78 13.89 5.87
N SER A 6 -14.11 14.02 5.72
CA SER A 6 -14.71 14.65 4.53
C SER A 6 -14.28 16.11 4.36
N ASP A 7 -14.20 16.88 5.44
CA ASP A 7 -13.79 18.29 5.39
C ASP A 7 -12.29 18.42 5.06
N VAL A 8 -11.45 17.57 5.63
CA VAL A 8 -10.02 17.54 5.32
C VAL A 8 -9.77 17.16 3.84
N TYR A 9 -10.50 16.18 3.29
CA TYR A 9 -10.39 15.82 1.87
C TYR A 9 -10.82 16.94 0.94
N LYS A 10 -11.88 17.71 1.28
CA LYS A 10 -12.26 18.90 0.51
C LYS A 10 -11.17 19.97 0.53
N ARG A 11 -10.58 20.24 1.68
CA ARG A 11 -9.47 21.20 1.80
C ARG A 11 -8.27 20.74 0.98
N GLN A 12 -7.91 19.45 1.04
CA GLN A 12 -6.83 18.87 0.26
C GLN A 12 -7.05 19.07 -1.25
N TYR A 13 -8.27 18.82 -1.72
CA TYR A 13 -8.64 19.04 -3.13
C TYR A 13 -8.54 20.52 -3.52
N LEU A 14 -9.11 21.42 -2.71
CA LEU A 14 -9.13 22.86 -2.98
C LEU A 14 -7.74 23.50 -2.93
N GLN A 15 -6.88 23.04 -2.02
CA GLN A 15 -5.49 23.51 -1.91
C GLN A 15 -4.54 22.80 -2.89
N ARG A 16 -5.07 21.90 -3.74
CA ARG A 16 -4.35 21.22 -4.81
C ARG A 16 -3.17 20.38 -4.33
N VAL A 17 -3.26 19.79 -3.14
CA VAL A 17 -2.21 18.93 -2.59
C VAL A 17 -2.34 17.51 -3.16
N PRO A 18 -1.35 16.98 -3.91
CA PRO A 18 -1.39 15.60 -4.38
C PRO A 18 -1.03 14.63 -3.25
N VAL A 19 -1.67 13.46 -3.24
CA VAL A 19 -1.49 12.45 -2.19
C VAL A 19 -1.30 11.06 -2.79
N VAL A 20 -0.32 10.33 -2.31
CA VAL A 20 -0.07 8.93 -2.63
C VAL A 20 -0.18 8.10 -1.36
N LEU A 21 -1.09 7.12 -1.35
CA LEU A 21 -1.20 6.13 -0.30
C LEU A 21 -0.75 4.77 -0.84
N ALA A 22 0.27 4.19 -0.23
CA ALA A 22 0.85 2.92 -0.63
C ALA A 22 0.54 1.84 0.42
N PHE A 23 -0.25 0.84 0.03
CA PHE A 23 -0.66 -0.26 0.91
C PHE A 23 0.06 -1.55 0.57
N GLU A 24 0.83 -2.04 1.52
CA GLU A 24 1.41 -3.37 1.56
C GLU A 24 0.97 -4.12 2.82
N GLY A 25 1.31 -5.39 2.92
CA GLY A 25 1.01 -6.20 4.09
C GLY A 25 0.74 -7.65 3.72
N TRP A 26 0.65 -8.47 4.75
CA TRP A 26 0.35 -9.88 4.60
C TRP A 26 -0.96 -10.13 3.84
N ASP A 27 -1.05 -11.25 3.14
CA ASP A 27 -2.30 -11.68 2.52
C ASP A 27 -3.37 -11.82 3.61
N ALA A 28 -4.59 -11.40 3.29
CA ALA A 28 -5.68 -11.21 4.25
C ALA A 28 -5.44 -10.16 5.35
N GLY A 29 -4.36 -9.37 5.30
CA GLY A 29 -4.02 -8.32 6.28
C GLY A 29 -5.04 -7.18 6.41
N GLY A 30 -5.96 -7.03 5.45
CA GLY A 30 -7.06 -6.05 5.55
C GLY A 30 -6.89 -4.78 4.73
N LYS A 31 -5.93 -4.75 3.79
CA LYS A 31 -5.68 -3.62 2.87
C LYS A 31 -6.96 -3.05 2.25
N GLY A 32 -7.72 -3.85 1.53
CA GLY A 32 -8.96 -3.41 0.88
C GLY A 32 -10.03 -2.89 1.85
N GLY A 33 -10.06 -3.39 3.10
CA GLY A 33 -10.95 -2.88 4.15
C GLY A 33 -10.57 -1.48 4.65
N ALA A 34 -9.28 -1.19 4.74
CA ALA A 34 -8.76 0.13 5.08
C ALA A 34 -8.99 1.12 3.94
N ILE A 35 -8.66 0.74 2.70
CA ILE A 35 -8.89 1.54 1.50
C ILE A 35 -10.37 1.93 1.38
N LYS A 36 -11.30 0.98 1.57
CA LYS A 36 -12.74 1.25 1.54
C LYS A 36 -13.15 2.32 2.58
N ARG A 37 -12.54 2.31 3.77
CA ARG A 37 -12.87 3.31 4.81
C ARG A 37 -12.37 4.70 4.45
N ILE A 38 -11.20 4.81 3.82
CA ILE A 38 -10.68 6.09 3.33
C ILE A 38 -11.60 6.65 2.25
N THR A 39 -11.91 5.84 1.24
CA THR A 39 -12.65 6.29 0.05
C THR A 39 -14.14 6.55 0.32
N GLN A 40 -14.69 5.98 1.38
CA GLN A 40 -16.12 6.11 1.73
C GLN A 40 -16.56 7.57 1.95
N CYS A 41 -15.64 8.45 2.34
CA CYS A 41 -15.91 9.86 2.64
C CYS A 41 -15.37 10.80 1.56
N MET A 42 -14.88 10.27 0.43
CA MET A 42 -14.28 11.03 -0.66
C MET A 42 -15.22 11.17 -1.84
N ASP A 43 -15.11 12.29 -2.57
CA ASP A 43 -15.70 12.41 -3.91
C ASP A 43 -14.96 11.47 -4.88
N ALA A 44 -15.70 10.64 -5.61
CA ALA A 44 -15.12 9.65 -6.52
C ALA A 44 -14.23 10.27 -7.63
N ARG A 45 -14.41 11.56 -7.94
CA ARG A 45 -13.59 12.28 -8.91
C ARG A 45 -12.22 12.70 -8.34
N GLY A 46 -12.06 12.70 -7.03
CA GLY A 46 -10.87 13.16 -6.33
C GLY A 46 -9.82 12.09 -6.07
N TYR A 47 -10.09 10.83 -6.37
CA TYR A 47 -9.16 9.73 -6.13
C TYR A 47 -9.22 8.65 -7.18
N GLU A 48 -8.15 7.87 -7.25
CA GLU A 48 -8.06 6.61 -7.99
C GLU A 48 -7.56 5.51 -7.05
N VAL A 49 -8.21 4.34 -7.07
CA VAL A 49 -7.67 3.12 -6.44
C VAL A 49 -7.00 2.31 -7.52
N VAL A 50 -5.71 2.06 -7.36
CA VAL A 50 -4.85 1.36 -8.32
C VAL A 50 -4.53 -0.04 -7.79
N PRO A 51 -5.27 -1.08 -8.20
CA PRO A 51 -4.94 -2.45 -7.84
C PRO A 51 -3.75 -2.92 -8.69
N ILE A 52 -2.69 -3.36 -8.03
CA ILE A 52 -1.48 -3.85 -8.70
C ILE A 52 -1.50 -5.38 -8.74
N ALA A 53 -1.45 -5.90 -9.95
CA ALA A 53 -1.30 -7.32 -10.27
C ALA A 53 0.03 -7.58 -11.01
N SER A 54 0.23 -8.79 -11.48
CA SER A 54 1.37 -9.13 -12.35
C SER A 54 1.45 -8.18 -13.55
N PRO A 55 2.65 -7.71 -13.93
CA PRO A 55 2.80 -6.78 -15.04
C PRO A 55 2.37 -7.42 -16.37
N ASN A 56 1.68 -6.64 -17.21
CA ASN A 56 1.37 -7.01 -18.58
C ASN A 56 2.61 -6.89 -19.49
N ASP A 57 2.48 -7.27 -20.76
CA ASP A 57 3.64 -7.29 -21.68
C ASP A 57 4.18 -5.89 -21.98
N ILE A 58 3.34 -4.86 -21.98
CA ILE A 58 3.77 -3.47 -22.16
C ILE A 58 4.57 -3.03 -20.94
N GLU A 59 4.06 -3.29 -19.73
CA GLU A 59 4.72 -2.96 -18.48
C GLU A 59 6.07 -3.68 -18.33
N LYS A 60 6.15 -4.96 -18.74
CA LYS A 60 7.41 -5.73 -18.74
C LYS A 60 8.47 -5.18 -19.69
N ALA A 61 8.08 -4.50 -20.75
CA ALA A 61 9.00 -3.88 -21.70
C ALA A 61 9.63 -2.58 -21.16
N HIS A 62 9.18 -2.07 -20.04
CA HIS A 62 9.65 -0.84 -19.39
C HIS A 62 10.32 -1.14 -18.04
N HIS A 63 11.03 -0.16 -17.53
CA HIS A 63 11.50 -0.21 -16.13
C HIS A 63 10.34 -0.45 -15.17
N TYR A 64 10.49 -1.31 -14.16
CA TYR A 64 9.38 -1.72 -13.28
C TYR A 64 8.64 -0.57 -12.59
N LEU A 65 9.28 0.58 -12.36
CA LEU A 65 8.65 1.77 -11.80
C LEU A 65 7.77 2.53 -12.81
N TRP A 66 7.95 2.30 -14.11
CA TRP A 66 7.22 3.03 -15.16
C TRP A 66 5.70 2.93 -14.99
N ARG A 67 5.20 1.73 -14.67
CA ARG A 67 3.76 1.49 -14.50
C ARG A 67 3.16 2.29 -13.35
N PHE A 68 3.94 2.61 -12.31
CA PHE A 68 3.49 3.38 -11.15
C PHE A 68 3.49 4.87 -11.46
N TRP A 69 4.47 5.38 -12.20
CA TRP A 69 4.52 6.77 -12.63
C TRP A 69 3.27 7.20 -13.40
N ASN A 70 2.68 6.31 -14.19
CA ASN A 70 1.46 6.59 -14.96
C ASN A 70 0.21 6.79 -14.10
N HIS A 71 0.26 6.39 -12.83
CA HIS A 71 -0.85 6.47 -11.88
C HIS A 71 -0.63 7.49 -10.76
N PHE A 72 0.52 8.19 -10.73
CA PHE A 72 0.68 9.23 -9.73
C PHE A 72 -0.30 10.38 -9.94
N PRO A 73 -0.84 10.94 -8.83
CA PRO A 73 -1.96 11.85 -8.92
C PRO A 73 -1.52 13.21 -9.45
N LYS A 74 -2.40 13.85 -10.20
CA LYS A 74 -2.31 15.29 -10.45
C LYS A 74 -2.64 16.07 -9.18
N ASP A 75 -2.35 17.35 -9.18
CA ASP A 75 -2.63 18.27 -8.08
C ASP A 75 -4.06 18.15 -7.55
N GLY A 76 -4.20 18.07 -6.23
CA GLY A 76 -5.48 17.96 -5.55
C GLY A 76 -6.14 16.57 -5.61
N HIS A 77 -5.49 15.58 -6.22
CA HIS A 77 -6.01 14.23 -6.33
C HIS A 77 -5.22 13.25 -5.45
N MET A 78 -5.82 12.08 -5.22
CA MET A 78 -5.21 11.01 -4.42
C MET A 78 -5.11 9.74 -5.25
N ALA A 79 -3.92 9.12 -5.28
CA ALA A 79 -3.73 7.77 -5.79
C ALA A 79 -3.53 6.81 -4.62
N ILE A 80 -4.32 5.73 -4.59
CA ILE A 80 -4.31 4.73 -3.53
C ILE A 80 -3.90 3.40 -4.15
N PHE A 81 -2.68 2.97 -3.88
CA PHE A 81 -2.15 1.73 -4.42
C PHE A 81 -2.46 0.55 -3.50
N ASP A 82 -3.20 -0.44 -4.00
CA ASP A 82 -3.39 -1.74 -3.36
C ASP A 82 -2.35 -2.72 -3.93
N ARG A 83 -1.31 -2.99 -3.17
CA ARG A 83 0.02 -3.43 -3.58
C ARG A 83 0.75 -2.33 -4.37
N THR A 84 2.08 -2.38 -4.37
CA THR A 84 2.88 -1.23 -4.80
C THR A 84 4.15 -1.65 -5.54
N TRP A 85 5.03 -0.69 -5.79
CA TRP A 85 6.40 -0.88 -6.28
C TRP A 85 7.27 -1.72 -5.34
N TYR A 86 6.88 -1.86 -4.08
CA TYR A 86 7.57 -2.72 -3.11
C TYR A 86 7.45 -4.22 -3.45
N GLY A 87 6.53 -4.60 -4.34
CA GLY A 87 6.50 -5.95 -4.90
C GLY A 87 7.84 -6.40 -5.45
N ARG A 88 8.69 -5.49 -5.97
CA ARG A 88 10.06 -5.77 -6.45
C ARG A 88 10.94 -6.39 -5.37
N VAL A 89 10.85 -5.91 -4.14
CA VAL A 89 11.66 -6.37 -3.00
C VAL A 89 10.92 -7.37 -2.10
N LEU A 90 9.67 -7.66 -2.39
CA LEU A 90 8.82 -8.64 -1.70
C LEU A 90 8.55 -9.85 -2.60
N VAL A 91 7.40 -9.90 -3.25
CA VAL A 91 6.99 -11.07 -4.05
C VAL A 91 7.96 -11.39 -5.18
N GLU A 92 8.45 -10.40 -5.91
CA GLU A 92 9.36 -10.64 -7.03
C GLU A 92 10.74 -11.16 -6.56
N ARG A 93 11.20 -10.71 -5.38
CA ARG A 93 12.40 -11.25 -4.72
C ARG A 93 12.17 -12.69 -4.23
N VAL A 94 11.11 -12.92 -3.46
CA VAL A 94 10.87 -14.22 -2.80
C VAL A 94 10.52 -15.31 -3.82
N GLU A 95 9.78 -14.96 -4.88
CA GLU A 95 9.42 -15.91 -5.95
C GLU A 95 10.51 -16.03 -7.05
N GLY A 96 11.57 -15.24 -6.97
CA GLY A 96 12.66 -15.29 -7.96
C GLY A 96 12.29 -14.67 -9.32
N PHE A 97 11.31 -13.77 -9.37
CA PHE A 97 10.94 -13.05 -10.59
C PHE A 97 11.89 -11.88 -10.88
N ALA A 98 12.55 -11.37 -9.85
CA ALA A 98 13.63 -10.41 -9.95
C ALA A 98 14.95 -11.07 -9.56
N THR A 99 16.02 -10.77 -10.30
CA THR A 99 17.38 -11.19 -9.95
C THR A 99 17.86 -10.50 -8.68
N GLU A 100 18.90 -11.05 -8.06
CA GLU A 100 19.48 -10.47 -6.84
C GLU A 100 19.97 -9.03 -7.06
N GLU A 101 20.56 -8.75 -8.20
CA GLU A 101 20.99 -7.41 -8.57
C GLU A 101 19.80 -6.45 -8.70
N GLU A 102 18.72 -6.90 -9.34
CA GLU A 102 17.52 -6.09 -9.56
C GLU A 102 16.82 -5.69 -8.27
N TRP A 103 16.57 -6.65 -7.36
CA TRP A 103 15.89 -6.28 -6.12
C TRP A 103 16.80 -5.57 -5.12
N LYS A 104 18.12 -5.79 -5.15
CA LYS A 104 19.06 -5.05 -4.30
C LYS A 104 19.16 -3.56 -4.67
N ARG A 105 19.24 -3.24 -5.96
CA ARG A 105 19.26 -1.83 -6.40
C ARG A 105 17.90 -1.14 -6.21
N ALA A 106 16.80 -1.91 -6.21
CA ALA A 106 15.45 -1.35 -6.10
C ALA A 106 15.20 -0.55 -4.83
N TYR A 107 15.86 -0.86 -3.73
CA TYR A 107 15.74 -0.07 -2.50
C TYR A 107 16.12 1.40 -2.71
N GLN A 108 17.22 1.66 -3.40
CA GLN A 108 17.65 3.03 -3.70
C GLN A 108 16.74 3.68 -4.74
N GLU A 109 16.39 2.95 -5.80
CA GLU A 109 15.49 3.44 -6.85
C GLU A 109 14.12 3.86 -6.29
N ILE A 110 13.57 3.09 -5.36
CA ILE A 110 12.31 3.38 -4.67
C ILE A 110 12.45 4.61 -3.78
N ASN A 111 13.51 4.68 -2.97
CA ASN A 111 13.75 5.83 -2.09
C ASN A 111 13.92 7.12 -2.91
N ASP A 112 14.62 7.09 -4.03
CA ASP A 112 14.80 8.24 -4.91
C ASP A 112 13.46 8.68 -5.55
N MET A 113 12.65 7.73 -6.00
CA MET A 113 11.31 8.02 -6.54
C MET A 113 10.40 8.67 -5.50
N GLU A 114 10.34 8.11 -4.30
CA GLU A 114 9.53 8.66 -3.21
C GLU A 114 10.02 10.05 -2.78
N ALA A 115 11.34 10.24 -2.72
CA ALA A 115 11.92 11.55 -2.42
C ALA A 115 11.59 12.61 -3.49
N HIS A 116 11.56 12.25 -4.78
CA HIS A 116 11.12 13.13 -5.85
C HIS A 116 9.66 13.57 -5.66
N LEU A 117 8.75 12.62 -5.33
CA LEU A 117 7.35 12.93 -5.06
C LEU A 117 7.20 13.87 -3.86
N VAL A 118 7.87 13.57 -2.75
CA VAL A 118 7.78 14.41 -1.54
C VAL A 118 8.34 15.81 -1.78
N LYS A 119 9.49 15.91 -2.44
CA LYS A 119 10.11 17.21 -2.78
C LYS A 119 9.27 18.04 -3.75
N SER A 120 8.44 17.40 -4.58
CA SER A 120 7.48 18.09 -5.45
C SER A 120 6.20 18.52 -4.72
N GLY A 121 6.07 18.23 -3.43
CA GLY A 121 4.91 18.62 -2.60
C GLY A 121 3.84 17.53 -2.45
N THR A 122 4.09 16.32 -2.96
CA THR A 122 3.18 15.18 -2.78
C THR A 122 3.31 14.61 -1.37
N ILE A 123 2.18 14.36 -0.70
CA ILE A 123 2.16 13.58 0.53
C ILE A 123 2.27 12.10 0.15
N VAL A 124 3.28 11.41 0.66
CA VAL A 124 3.46 9.97 0.47
C VAL A 124 3.33 9.26 1.82
N LEU A 125 2.29 8.43 1.96
CA LEU A 125 2.06 7.62 3.16
C LEU A 125 2.13 6.13 2.79
N LYS A 126 2.94 5.38 3.54
CA LYS A 126 3.15 3.95 3.34
C LYS A 126 2.62 3.17 4.53
N PHE A 127 1.77 2.19 4.25
CA PHE A 127 1.13 1.35 5.26
C PHE A 127 1.52 -0.11 5.08
N TRP A 128 2.04 -0.71 6.15
CA TRP A 128 2.22 -2.15 6.25
C TRP A 128 1.12 -2.74 7.14
N MET A 129 0.20 -3.50 6.54
CA MET A 129 -0.90 -4.16 7.27
C MET A 129 -0.40 -5.46 7.87
N HIS A 130 -0.02 -5.40 9.15
CA HIS A 130 0.60 -6.51 9.87
C HIS A 130 -0.43 -7.37 10.59
N ILE A 131 -0.44 -8.67 10.30
CA ILE A 131 -1.15 -9.70 11.06
C ILE A 131 -0.17 -10.81 11.38
N ASP A 132 -0.42 -11.54 12.46
CA ASP A 132 0.34 -12.75 12.72
C ASP A 132 -0.10 -13.94 11.85
N LYS A 133 0.72 -14.99 11.84
CA LYS A 133 0.51 -16.16 11.00
C LYS A 133 -0.77 -16.91 11.35
N ASP A 134 -1.16 -16.93 12.62
CA ASP A 134 -2.37 -17.61 13.09
C ASP A 134 -3.64 -16.84 12.67
N GLU A 135 -3.63 -15.52 12.79
CA GLU A 135 -4.74 -14.69 12.32
C GLU A 135 -4.89 -14.77 10.80
N GLN A 136 -3.80 -14.88 10.05
CA GLN A 136 -3.86 -15.08 8.59
C GLN A 136 -4.58 -16.40 8.27
N GLU A 137 -4.19 -17.51 8.89
CA GLU A 137 -4.81 -18.80 8.66
C GLU A 137 -6.31 -18.82 9.00
N LYS A 138 -6.66 -18.22 10.13
CA LYS A 138 -8.06 -18.03 10.54
C LYS A 138 -8.84 -17.26 9.48
N ARG A 139 -8.28 -16.21 8.92
CA ARG A 139 -8.93 -15.41 7.86
C ARG A 139 -9.05 -16.19 6.55
N PHE A 140 -8.06 -16.99 6.20
CA PHE A 140 -8.13 -17.87 5.03
C PHE A 140 -9.26 -18.88 5.17
N LYS A 141 -9.37 -19.56 6.32
CA LYS A 141 -10.46 -20.49 6.60
C LYS A 141 -11.83 -19.80 6.53
N GLN A 142 -11.98 -18.64 7.14
CA GLN A 142 -13.20 -17.84 7.04
C GLN A 142 -13.59 -17.45 5.61
N ARG A 143 -12.60 -17.17 4.75
CA ARG A 143 -12.87 -16.87 3.33
C ARG A 143 -13.36 -18.08 2.59
N MET A 144 -12.77 -19.27 2.83
CA MET A 144 -13.21 -20.53 2.21
C MET A 144 -14.63 -20.92 2.62
N GLU A 145 -15.01 -20.67 3.87
CA GLU A 145 -16.33 -20.99 4.43
C GLU A 145 -17.42 -19.98 4.04
N THR A 146 -17.05 -18.79 3.54
CA THR A 146 -18.00 -17.73 3.19
C THR A 146 -18.14 -17.66 1.67
N PRO A 147 -19.27 -18.08 1.06
CA PRO A 147 -19.44 -18.18 -0.40
C PRO A 147 -19.07 -16.87 -1.14
N GLU A 148 -19.48 -15.71 -0.59
CA GLU A 148 -19.23 -14.39 -1.20
C GLU A 148 -17.76 -13.94 -1.08
N LYS A 149 -16.91 -14.73 -0.39
CA LYS A 149 -15.49 -14.40 -0.17
C LYS A 149 -14.54 -15.45 -0.74
N GLN A 150 -15.04 -16.59 -1.22
CA GLN A 150 -14.19 -17.65 -1.76
C GLN A 150 -13.29 -17.18 -2.90
N TRP A 151 -13.76 -16.27 -3.73
CA TRP A 151 -12.97 -15.68 -4.81
C TRP A 151 -11.76 -14.87 -4.34
N LYS A 152 -11.68 -14.55 -3.04
CA LYS A 152 -10.56 -13.81 -2.42
C LYS A 152 -9.44 -14.69 -1.90
N ILE A 153 -9.57 -15.99 -2.02
CA ILE A 153 -8.54 -16.96 -1.62
C ILE A 153 -8.11 -17.75 -2.85
N THR A 154 -6.83 -17.83 -3.07
CA THR A 154 -6.23 -18.53 -4.20
C THR A 154 -5.09 -19.44 -3.73
N ASP A 155 -4.63 -20.31 -4.59
CA ASP A 155 -3.46 -21.16 -4.32
C ASP A 155 -2.18 -20.31 -4.08
N GLU A 156 -2.15 -19.10 -4.62
CA GLU A 156 -1.06 -18.15 -4.40
C GLU A 156 -0.98 -17.72 -2.93
N ASP A 157 -2.13 -17.46 -2.28
CA ASP A 157 -2.16 -17.09 -0.86
C ASP A 157 -1.54 -18.18 0.03
N TRP A 158 -1.83 -19.45 -0.26
CA TRP A 158 -1.26 -20.58 0.48
C TRP A 158 0.24 -20.76 0.18
N ARG A 159 0.64 -20.64 -1.07
CA ARG A 159 2.05 -20.71 -1.46
C ARG A 159 2.87 -19.59 -0.79
N ASN A 160 2.35 -18.36 -0.74
CA ASN A 160 2.99 -17.26 -0.04
C ASN A 160 3.13 -17.55 1.46
N ARG A 161 2.10 -18.13 2.07
CA ARG A 161 2.14 -18.53 3.47
C ARG A 161 3.19 -19.60 3.76
N ASP A 162 3.41 -20.54 2.86
CA ASP A 162 4.45 -21.57 3.00
C ASP A 162 5.86 -20.96 3.03
N LYS A 163 6.05 -19.81 2.41
CA LYS A 163 7.30 -19.03 2.41
C LYS A 163 7.31 -17.89 3.43
N TRP A 164 6.52 -18.00 4.50
CA TRP A 164 6.38 -16.94 5.51
C TRP A 164 7.71 -16.38 5.99
N ASP A 165 8.66 -17.25 6.35
CA ASP A 165 9.95 -16.84 6.91
C ASP A 165 10.82 -16.07 5.90
N ASP A 166 10.71 -16.39 4.60
CA ASP A 166 11.41 -15.67 3.55
C ASP A 166 10.77 -14.30 3.29
N TYR A 167 9.44 -14.23 3.33
CA TYR A 167 8.72 -12.96 3.27
C TYR A 167 9.03 -12.09 4.49
N GLU A 168 9.08 -12.65 5.69
CA GLU A 168 9.39 -11.91 6.92
C GLU A 168 10.76 -11.25 6.83
N LYS A 169 11.80 -11.99 6.40
CA LYS A 169 13.15 -11.43 6.14
C LYS A 169 13.12 -10.32 5.09
N ALA A 170 12.36 -10.50 4.02
CA ALA A 170 12.23 -9.49 2.97
C ALA A 170 11.54 -8.22 3.49
N VAL A 171 10.51 -8.36 4.32
CA VAL A 171 9.79 -7.25 4.96
C VAL A 171 10.70 -6.50 5.93
N ASP A 172 11.45 -7.20 6.78
CA ASP A 172 12.37 -6.58 7.73
C ASP A 172 13.43 -5.74 7.00
N GLU A 173 14.03 -6.30 5.94
CA GLU A 173 15.00 -5.56 5.14
C GLU A 173 14.36 -4.36 4.41
N MET A 174 13.16 -4.52 3.87
CA MET A 174 12.41 -3.43 3.26
C MET A 174 12.15 -2.30 4.27
N MET A 175 11.68 -2.62 5.46
CA MET A 175 11.46 -1.62 6.53
C MET A 175 12.74 -0.87 6.87
N LEU A 176 13.83 -1.61 7.08
CA LEU A 176 15.12 -1.03 7.45
C LEU A 176 15.69 -0.10 6.36
N ARG A 177 15.57 -0.49 5.09
CA ARG A 177 16.19 0.23 3.97
C ARG A 177 15.34 1.35 3.38
N THR A 178 14.03 1.34 3.60
CA THR A 178 13.11 2.25 2.91
C THR A 178 12.21 3.07 3.84
N SER A 179 12.33 2.94 5.17
CA SER A 179 11.66 3.86 6.09
C SER A 179 12.47 5.15 6.21
N THR A 180 12.34 6.02 5.20
CA THR A 180 13.07 7.28 5.16
C THR A 180 12.39 8.36 6.00
N THR A 181 13.10 9.46 6.26
CA THR A 181 12.52 10.62 6.97
C THR A 181 11.39 11.26 6.17
N GLU A 182 11.52 11.28 4.84
CA GLU A 182 10.53 11.87 3.93
C GLU A 182 9.26 11.01 3.81
N ALA A 183 9.42 9.69 3.81
CA ALA A 183 8.34 8.73 3.63
C ALA A 183 8.53 7.51 4.54
N PRO A 184 8.27 7.63 5.85
CA PRO A 184 8.38 6.51 6.78
C PRO A 184 7.29 5.47 6.57
N TRP A 185 7.55 4.22 6.95
CA TRP A 185 6.53 3.18 7.04
C TRP A 185 5.67 3.34 8.29
N HIS A 186 4.37 3.24 8.12
CA HIS A 186 3.41 3.08 9.19
C HIS A 186 3.04 1.60 9.32
N ILE A 187 3.50 0.96 10.39
CA ILE A 187 3.13 -0.42 10.70
C ILE A 187 1.78 -0.40 11.41
N ILE A 188 0.80 -1.09 10.82
CA ILE A 188 -0.57 -1.15 11.32
C ILE A 188 -0.84 -2.54 11.89
N GLU A 189 -1.08 -2.64 13.17
CA GLU A 189 -1.46 -3.87 13.87
C GLU A 189 -2.89 -4.26 13.45
N ALA A 190 -2.97 -5.18 12.50
CA ALA A 190 -4.22 -5.46 11.80
C ALA A 190 -4.94 -6.75 12.24
N ASN A 191 -4.53 -7.41 13.34
CA ASN A 191 -5.30 -8.50 13.93
C ASN A 191 -6.72 -8.04 14.31
N SER A 192 -6.86 -6.83 14.82
CA SER A 192 -8.17 -6.16 14.93
C SER A 192 -8.47 -5.33 13.69
N LYS A 193 -9.41 -5.79 12.88
CA LYS A 193 -9.82 -5.08 11.64
C LYS A 193 -10.38 -3.68 11.91
N LEU A 194 -11.08 -3.50 13.02
CA LEU A 194 -11.65 -2.20 13.38
C LEU A 194 -10.56 -1.22 13.79
N TYR A 195 -9.65 -1.64 14.65
CA TYR A 195 -8.51 -0.85 15.07
C TYR A 195 -7.66 -0.41 13.87
N ALA A 196 -7.30 -1.36 13.00
CA ALA A 196 -6.49 -1.07 11.82
C ALA A 196 -7.13 -0.02 10.90
N ARG A 197 -8.44 -0.11 10.67
CA ARG A 197 -9.18 0.86 9.84
C ARG A 197 -9.20 2.26 10.44
N ILE A 198 -9.39 2.36 11.76
CA ILE A 198 -9.37 3.64 12.46
C ILE A 198 -7.96 4.23 12.43
N LYS A 199 -6.95 3.46 12.79
CA LYS A 199 -5.55 3.90 12.81
C LYS A 199 -5.07 4.40 11.45
N VAL A 200 -5.37 3.69 10.38
CA VAL A 200 -5.05 4.15 9.02
C VAL A 200 -5.73 5.47 8.70
N LEU A 201 -7.02 5.60 9.01
CA LEU A 201 -7.78 6.84 8.75
C LEU A 201 -7.23 8.02 9.56
N GLU A 202 -6.90 7.82 10.83
CA GLU A 202 -6.29 8.85 11.68
C GLU A 202 -4.97 9.33 11.12
N ILE A 203 -4.06 8.42 10.73
CA ILE A 203 -2.77 8.78 10.12
C ILE A 203 -2.95 9.60 8.84
N VAL A 204 -3.90 9.23 7.99
CA VAL A 204 -4.20 9.98 6.76
C VAL A 204 -4.71 11.38 7.09
N VAL A 205 -5.67 11.50 8.01
CA VAL A 205 -6.26 12.79 8.42
C VAL A 205 -5.19 13.69 9.05
N GLU A 206 -4.41 13.19 10.00
CA GLU A 206 -3.33 13.95 10.65
C GLU A 206 -2.28 14.45 9.65
N ALA A 207 -1.87 13.61 8.71
CA ALA A 207 -0.89 14.01 7.68
C ALA A 207 -1.44 15.11 6.77
N LEU A 208 -2.72 15.03 6.40
CA LEU A 208 -3.40 16.06 5.63
C LEU A 208 -3.56 17.36 6.43
N GLU A 209 -4.05 17.30 7.66
CA GLU A 209 -4.20 18.45 8.53
C GLU A 209 -2.89 19.21 8.69
N LYS A 210 -1.82 18.50 9.05
CA LYS A 210 -0.47 19.07 9.17
C LYS A 210 0.03 19.79 7.91
N ARG A 211 -0.38 19.32 6.74
CA ARG A 211 0.05 19.91 5.45
C ARG A 211 -0.82 21.08 5.02
N LEU A 212 -2.06 21.14 5.51
CA LEU A 212 -3.07 22.13 5.13
C LEU A 212 -3.20 23.31 6.13
N GLU A 213 -2.44 23.27 7.23
CA GLU A 213 -2.21 24.39 8.14
C GLU A 213 -1.31 25.46 7.48
#